data_dbecdee5937262b1d50bf4c49c59660e
#
_entry.id   dbecdee5937262b1d50bf4c49c59660e
#
_cell.length_a   1.000
_cell.length_b   1.000
_cell.length_c   1.000
_cell.angle_alpha   90.00
_cell.angle_beta   90.00
_cell.angle_gamma   90.00
#
_symmetry.space_group_name_H-M   'P 1'
#
loop_
_entity.id
_entity.type
_entity.pdbx_description
1 polymer ?
#
loop_
_entity_poly.entity_id
_entity_poly.type
_entity_poly.pdbx_seq_one_letter_code
_entity_poly.pdbx_strand_id
1 'polypeptide(L)'
;MSIAQPIPKLLVFAGSTRLNSFNRKLAHAAAAMALTSGAEVTHIELADFDIPMYNADLEARGTPLDVMKLKQLMHTHPAWIICSPEYNGSYTALLKNTIDWASSPIQNDPDWQDGFKSFTGKVVGVLSASPGALGGLRSQSHLLPLLFNVQCWVAPQTFALSHAGDAFNAHGMMLHQEHRNRVQAVIDQVLFAAQRLKA
;
A
#
# COMPACT_ATOMS: atom_id res chain seq x y z
N MET A 1 3.99 24.31 25.53
CA MET A 1 4.03 22.84 25.62
C MET A 1 3.60 22.30 24.25
N SER A 2 4.50 21.68 23.52
CA SER A 2 4.14 21.01 22.25
C SER A 2 3.32 19.77 22.60
N ILE A 3 2.04 19.76 22.24
CA ILE A 3 1.22 18.56 22.35
C ILE A 3 1.83 17.55 21.38
N ALA A 4 2.32 16.41 21.90
CA ALA A 4 2.82 15.34 21.04
C ALA A 4 1.72 14.97 20.05
N GLN A 5 2.03 15.09 18.77
CA GLN A 5 1.08 14.70 17.70
C GLN A 5 0.84 13.19 17.81
N PRO A 6 -0.40 12.73 17.66
CA PRO A 6 -0.70 11.30 17.71
C PRO A 6 0.07 10.59 16.58
N ILE A 7 0.60 9.43 16.91
CA ILE A 7 1.31 8.57 15.96
C ILE A 7 0.29 8.10 14.90
N PRO A 8 0.55 8.29 13.61
CA PRO A 8 -0.40 7.87 12.59
C PRO A 8 -0.47 6.34 12.47
N LYS A 9 -1.67 5.82 12.21
CA LYS A 9 -1.88 4.43 11.84
C LYS A 9 -1.37 4.22 10.41
N LEU A 10 -0.51 3.24 10.24
CA LEU A 10 0.10 2.90 8.96
C LEU A 10 -0.40 1.54 8.48
N LEU A 11 -1.05 1.50 7.31
CA LEU A 11 -1.40 0.28 6.61
C LEU A 11 -0.27 -0.10 5.66
N VAL A 12 0.19 -1.36 5.71
CA VAL A 12 1.25 -1.86 4.82
C VAL A 12 0.77 -3.11 4.11
N PHE A 13 0.91 -3.16 2.79
CA PHE A 13 0.56 -4.36 2.00
C PHE A 13 1.31 -4.44 0.67
N ALA A 14 1.29 -5.63 0.07
CA ALA A 14 1.86 -5.88 -1.24
C ALA A 14 0.79 -6.27 -2.27
N GLY A 15 0.94 -5.81 -3.51
CA GLY A 15 0.10 -6.19 -4.65
C GLY A 15 0.43 -7.60 -5.19
N SER A 16 0.67 -8.59 -4.31
CA SER A 16 1.03 -9.96 -4.68
C SER A 16 0.55 -10.98 -3.65
N THR A 17 0.02 -12.09 -4.12
CA THR A 17 -0.34 -13.25 -3.27
C THR A 17 0.67 -14.39 -3.36
N ARG A 18 1.71 -14.28 -4.20
CA ARG A 18 2.74 -15.32 -4.36
C ARG A 18 3.54 -15.50 -3.08
N LEU A 19 3.63 -16.72 -2.54
CA LEU A 19 4.29 -17.02 -1.24
C LEU A 19 5.70 -16.43 -1.12
N ASN A 20 6.54 -16.59 -2.16
CA ASN A 20 7.91 -16.09 -2.17
C ASN A 20 8.05 -14.76 -2.93
N SER A 21 7.03 -13.89 -2.88
CA SER A 21 7.09 -12.58 -3.52
C SER A 21 8.10 -11.66 -2.84
N PHE A 22 8.99 -11.05 -3.62
CA PHE A 22 9.91 -10.03 -3.13
C PHE A 22 9.16 -8.80 -2.59
N ASN A 23 8.01 -8.47 -3.16
CA ASN A 23 7.20 -7.35 -2.68
C ASN A 23 6.51 -7.66 -1.35
N ARG A 24 6.10 -8.91 -1.09
CA ARG A 24 5.64 -9.33 0.25
C ARG A 24 6.76 -9.25 1.28
N LYS A 25 7.97 -9.73 0.95
CA LYS A 25 9.15 -9.57 1.81
C LYS A 25 9.46 -8.11 2.07
N LEU A 26 9.37 -7.26 1.05
CA LEU A 26 9.60 -5.81 1.18
C LEU A 26 8.53 -5.15 2.06
N ALA A 27 7.25 -5.51 1.91
CA ALA A 27 6.16 -5.03 2.77
C ALA A 27 6.36 -5.44 4.23
N HIS A 28 6.73 -6.70 4.47
CA HIS A 28 7.05 -7.19 5.82
C HIS A 28 8.23 -6.42 6.44
N ALA A 29 9.31 -6.22 5.67
CA ALA A 29 10.46 -5.44 6.14
C ALA A 29 10.08 -3.97 6.43
N ALA A 30 9.30 -3.33 5.56
CA ALA A 30 8.82 -1.97 5.76
C ALA A 30 7.92 -1.85 7.00
N ALA A 31 7.04 -2.83 7.23
CA ALA A 31 6.19 -2.87 8.43
C ALA A 31 7.02 -2.98 9.71
N ALA A 32 8.02 -3.87 9.75
CA ALA A 32 8.92 -4.02 10.90
C ALA A 32 9.73 -2.74 11.18
N MET A 33 10.22 -2.08 10.13
CA MET A 33 10.96 -0.83 10.24
C MET A 33 10.07 0.32 10.75
N ALA A 34 8.84 0.42 10.25
CA ALA A 34 7.87 1.42 10.71
C ALA A 34 7.47 1.24 12.18
N LEU A 35 7.31 0.00 12.64
CA LEU A 35 7.11 -0.31 14.06
C LEU A 35 8.27 0.19 14.91
N THR A 36 9.51 -0.02 14.46
CA THR A 36 10.71 0.46 15.16
C THR A 36 10.76 1.99 15.21
N SER A 37 10.18 2.67 14.22
CA SER A 37 10.03 4.14 14.19
C SER A 37 8.86 4.65 15.06
N GLY A 38 8.16 3.76 15.76
CA GLY A 38 7.06 4.10 16.68
C GLY A 38 5.70 4.26 16.02
N ALA A 39 5.51 3.83 14.76
CA ALA A 39 4.20 3.86 14.11
C ALA A 39 3.27 2.75 14.64
N GLU A 40 1.97 3.00 14.67
CA GLU A 40 0.96 1.95 14.83
C GLU A 40 0.74 1.27 13.47
N VAL A 41 1.27 0.06 13.28
CA VAL A 41 1.31 -0.61 11.98
C VAL A 41 0.29 -1.73 11.88
N THR A 42 -0.52 -1.71 10.82
CA THR A 42 -1.32 -2.83 10.37
C THR A 42 -0.72 -3.38 9.07
N HIS A 43 -0.12 -4.56 9.13
CA HIS A 43 0.35 -5.27 7.94
C HIS A 43 -0.70 -6.30 7.53
N ILE A 44 -1.15 -6.24 6.27
CA ILE A 44 -2.13 -7.19 5.73
C ILE A 44 -1.56 -7.93 4.52
N GLU A 45 -2.04 -9.14 4.32
CA GLU A 45 -1.81 -9.92 3.11
C GLU A 45 -3.09 -9.93 2.27
N LEU A 46 -3.00 -9.48 1.01
CA LEU A 46 -4.18 -9.49 0.12
C LEU A 46 -4.68 -10.92 -0.18
N ALA A 47 -3.87 -11.94 0.10
CA ALA A 47 -4.28 -13.35 0.01
C ALA A 47 -5.31 -13.77 1.06
N ASP A 48 -5.44 -13.02 2.15
CA ASP A 48 -6.36 -13.33 3.25
C ASP A 48 -7.77 -12.79 3.00
N PHE A 49 -7.98 -12.11 1.86
CA PHE A 49 -9.24 -11.51 1.46
C PHE A 49 -9.77 -12.20 0.20
N ASP A 50 -10.99 -12.70 0.25
CA ASP A 50 -11.71 -13.21 -0.93
C ASP A 50 -12.29 -12.02 -1.72
N ILE A 51 -11.46 -11.46 -2.60
CA ILE A 51 -11.81 -10.30 -3.43
C ILE A 51 -12.03 -10.80 -4.86
N PRO A 52 -13.27 -10.98 -5.32
CA PRO A 52 -13.55 -11.38 -6.70
C PRO A 52 -13.07 -10.32 -7.68
N MET A 53 -12.93 -10.69 -8.95
CA MET A 53 -12.70 -9.69 -9.99
C MET A 53 -13.84 -8.66 -9.98
N TYR A 54 -13.50 -7.37 -9.98
CA TYR A 54 -14.49 -6.29 -9.94
C TYR A 54 -15.47 -6.43 -11.10
N ASN A 55 -16.74 -6.36 -10.75
CA ASN A 55 -17.84 -6.43 -11.69
C ASN A 55 -19.03 -5.63 -11.10
N ALA A 56 -19.51 -4.63 -11.85
CA ALA A 56 -20.59 -3.76 -11.41
C ALA A 56 -21.91 -4.51 -11.18
N ASP A 57 -22.19 -5.57 -11.92
CA ASP A 57 -23.38 -6.42 -11.71
C ASP A 57 -23.27 -7.25 -10.42
N LEU A 58 -22.05 -7.64 -10.04
CA LEU A 58 -21.80 -8.28 -8.76
C LEU A 58 -21.98 -7.29 -7.61
N GLU A 59 -21.43 -6.10 -7.75
CA GLU A 59 -21.54 -5.02 -6.78
C GLU A 59 -23.00 -4.60 -6.55
N ALA A 60 -23.80 -4.50 -7.61
CA ALA A 60 -25.24 -4.18 -7.51
C ALA A 60 -26.04 -5.21 -6.69
N ARG A 61 -25.54 -6.43 -6.53
CA ARG A 61 -26.13 -7.47 -5.67
C ARG A 61 -25.67 -7.40 -4.22
N GLY A 62 -24.71 -6.57 -3.92
CA GLY A 62 -24.12 -6.35 -2.61
C GLY A 62 -22.58 -6.43 -2.64
N THR A 63 -21.94 -5.57 -1.87
CA THR A 63 -20.47 -5.55 -1.75
C THR A 63 -19.99 -6.77 -0.96
N PRO A 64 -19.03 -7.58 -1.48
CA PRO A 64 -18.50 -8.73 -0.76
C PRO A 64 -17.95 -8.36 0.63
N LEU A 65 -18.11 -9.25 1.62
CA LEU A 65 -17.71 -8.98 3.01
C LEU A 65 -16.22 -8.61 3.16
N ASP A 66 -15.34 -9.29 2.43
CA ASP A 66 -13.90 -9.02 2.52
C ASP A 66 -13.51 -7.71 1.81
N VAL A 67 -14.27 -7.30 0.79
CA VAL A 67 -14.14 -5.96 0.21
C VAL A 67 -14.53 -4.90 1.23
N MET A 68 -15.62 -5.10 1.99
CA MET A 68 -16.02 -4.18 3.07
C MET A 68 -14.94 -4.06 4.14
N LYS A 69 -14.37 -5.18 4.59
CA LYS A 69 -13.25 -5.17 5.56
C LYS A 69 -12.05 -4.39 5.02
N LEU A 70 -11.69 -4.60 3.75
CA LEU A 70 -10.60 -3.89 3.12
C LEU A 70 -10.86 -2.40 3.01
N LYS A 71 -12.05 -1.98 2.55
CA LYS A 71 -12.46 -0.56 2.50
C LYS A 71 -12.35 0.09 3.88
N GLN A 72 -12.81 -0.59 4.93
CA GLN A 72 -12.73 -0.10 6.30
C GLN A 72 -11.28 0.03 6.80
N LEU A 73 -10.42 -0.95 6.51
CA LEU A 73 -8.99 -0.87 6.82
C LEU A 73 -8.34 0.32 6.12
N MET A 74 -8.57 0.49 4.82
CA MET A 74 -8.03 1.61 4.06
C MET A 74 -8.57 2.95 4.58
N HIS A 75 -9.86 3.02 4.92
CA HIS A 75 -10.47 4.24 5.46
C HIS A 75 -9.87 4.65 6.81
N THR A 76 -9.67 3.70 7.73
CA THR A 76 -9.23 3.98 9.12
C THR A 76 -7.73 4.25 9.26
N HIS A 77 -6.94 4.03 8.21
CA HIS A 77 -5.49 4.27 8.19
C HIS A 77 -5.17 5.51 7.34
N PRO A 78 -4.72 6.61 7.94
CA PRO A 78 -4.38 7.84 7.21
C PRO A 78 -3.08 7.71 6.38
N ALA A 79 -2.27 6.70 6.65
CA ALA A 79 -0.99 6.47 6.00
C ALA A 79 -0.88 5.05 5.46
N TRP A 80 -0.26 4.89 4.27
CA TRP A 80 -0.06 3.57 3.66
C TRP A 80 1.33 3.42 3.07
N ILE A 81 1.84 2.17 3.09
CA ILE A 81 2.97 1.73 2.25
C ILE A 81 2.47 0.62 1.33
N ILE A 82 2.58 0.84 0.02
CA ILE A 82 2.20 -0.11 -1.02
C ILE A 82 3.45 -0.65 -1.70
N CYS A 83 3.65 -1.98 -1.64
CA CYS A 83 4.72 -2.66 -2.35
C CYS A 83 4.16 -3.28 -3.65
N SER A 84 4.44 -2.66 -4.80
CA SER A 84 3.85 -3.07 -6.09
C SER A 84 4.82 -3.91 -6.92
N PRO A 85 4.49 -5.18 -7.23
CA PRO A 85 5.21 -5.90 -8.28
C PRO A 85 5.02 -5.24 -9.64
N GLU A 86 5.95 -5.52 -10.55
CA GLU A 86 5.82 -5.15 -11.95
C GLU A 86 5.47 -6.37 -12.78
N TYR A 87 4.28 -6.36 -13.40
CA TYR A 87 3.85 -7.35 -14.38
C TYR A 87 3.61 -6.66 -15.73
N ASN A 88 4.31 -7.11 -16.77
CA ASN A 88 4.20 -6.54 -18.11
C ASN A 88 4.37 -5.00 -18.15
N GLY A 89 5.31 -4.48 -17.34
CA GLY A 89 5.61 -3.04 -17.31
C GLY A 89 4.63 -2.19 -16.49
N SER A 90 3.69 -2.79 -15.75
CA SER A 90 2.69 -2.08 -14.96
C SER A 90 2.52 -2.72 -13.57
N TYR A 91 1.66 -2.13 -12.72
CA TYR A 91 1.21 -2.76 -11.48
C TYR A 91 0.36 -4.01 -11.77
N THR A 92 0.15 -4.84 -10.75
CA THR A 92 -0.56 -6.12 -10.92
C THR A 92 -2.07 -5.95 -11.07
N ALA A 93 -2.71 -6.91 -11.74
CA ALA A 93 -4.18 -6.99 -11.81
C ALA A 93 -4.79 -7.08 -10.40
N LEU A 94 -4.15 -7.80 -9.47
CA LEU A 94 -4.58 -7.88 -8.07
C LEU A 94 -4.66 -6.48 -7.44
N LEU A 95 -3.60 -5.67 -7.57
CA LEU A 95 -3.58 -4.33 -6.99
C LEU A 95 -4.61 -3.42 -7.64
N LYS A 96 -4.77 -3.49 -8.98
CA LYS A 96 -5.81 -2.75 -9.68
C LYS A 96 -7.21 -3.14 -9.19
N ASN A 97 -7.49 -4.43 -9.11
CA ASN A 97 -8.76 -4.97 -8.63
C ASN A 97 -9.07 -4.53 -7.18
N THR A 98 -8.04 -4.56 -6.32
CA THR A 98 -8.13 -4.06 -4.93
C THR A 98 -8.55 -2.59 -4.89
N ILE A 99 -7.91 -1.75 -5.71
CA ILE A 99 -8.20 -0.31 -5.78
C ILE A 99 -9.60 -0.08 -6.37
N ASP A 100 -9.98 -0.80 -7.42
CA ASP A 100 -11.29 -0.64 -8.07
C ASP A 100 -12.43 -0.95 -7.10
N TRP A 101 -12.36 -2.07 -6.38
CA TRP A 101 -13.32 -2.39 -5.33
C TRP A 101 -13.33 -1.36 -4.19
N ALA A 102 -12.15 -0.95 -3.72
CA ALA A 102 -12.05 -0.02 -2.60
C ALA A 102 -12.50 1.40 -2.96
N SER A 103 -12.43 1.80 -4.24
CA SER A 103 -12.86 3.11 -4.75
C SER A 103 -14.30 3.12 -5.30
N SER A 104 -15.01 2.01 -5.22
CA SER A 104 -16.39 1.96 -5.69
C SER A 104 -17.37 2.38 -4.58
N PRO A 105 -18.42 3.16 -4.86
CA PRO A 105 -19.44 3.49 -3.87
C PRO A 105 -20.28 2.27 -3.51
N ILE A 106 -20.84 2.23 -2.29
CA ILE A 106 -21.79 1.19 -1.92
C ILE A 106 -23.19 1.75 -2.05
N GLN A 107 -23.98 1.14 -2.92
CA GLN A 107 -25.36 1.56 -3.14
C GLN A 107 -26.19 1.38 -1.86
N ASN A 108 -27.03 2.38 -1.58
CA ASN A 108 -27.92 2.40 -0.40
C ASN A 108 -27.21 2.43 0.97
N ASP A 109 -25.91 2.69 1.01
CA ASP A 109 -25.16 2.93 2.25
C ASP A 109 -24.73 4.40 2.33
N PRO A 110 -25.38 5.24 3.19
CA PRO A 110 -25.05 6.66 3.28
C PRO A 110 -23.60 6.94 3.65
N ASP A 111 -22.98 6.03 4.39
CA ASP A 111 -21.59 6.17 4.84
C ASP A 111 -20.58 5.87 3.73
N TRP A 112 -20.97 5.18 2.67
CA TRP A 112 -20.10 4.72 1.59
C TRP A 112 -20.56 5.15 0.19
N GLN A 113 -21.36 6.22 0.09
CA GLN A 113 -21.77 6.80 -1.20
C GLN A 113 -20.61 7.47 -1.95
N ASP A 114 -19.63 8.01 -1.21
CA ASP A 114 -18.40 8.50 -1.80
C ASP A 114 -17.45 7.34 -2.03
N GLY A 115 -17.24 6.96 -3.29
CA GLY A 115 -16.32 5.90 -3.67
C GLY A 115 -14.88 6.19 -3.26
N PHE A 116 -14.47 7.46 -3.20
CA PHE A 116 -13.11 7.84 -2.82
C PHE A 116 -12.91 8.02 -1.31
N LYS A 117 -13.93 7.81 -0.49
CA LYS A 117 -13.85 7.92 0.98
C LYS A 117 -12.64 7.18 1.59
N SER A 118 -12.29 6.01 1.04
CA SER A 118 -11.13 5.23 1.49
C SER A 118 -9.78 5.82 1.10
N PHE A 119 -9.74 6.75 0.12
CA PHE A 119 -8.52 7.25 -0.52
C PHE A 119 -8.25 8.71 -0.27
N THR A 120 -9.30 9.53 -0.27
CA THR A 120 -9.15 10.98 -0.19
C THR A 120 -8.29 11.40 1.01
N GLY A 121 -7.21 12.14 0.72
CA GLY A 121 -6.31 12.65 1.73
C GLY A 121 -5.31 11.63 2.30
N LYS A 122 -5.37 10.34 1.94
CA LYS A 122 -4.41 9.33 2.45
C LYS A 122 -3.00 9.61 1.96
N VAL A 123 -2.03 9.50 2.86
CA VAL A 123 -0.61 9.66 2.52
C VAL A 123 -0.03 8.30 2.16
N VAL A 124 0.47 8.17 0.94
CA VAL A 124 0.89 6.88 0.39
C VAL A 124 2.36 6.91 -0.01
N GLY A 125 3.15 5.97 0.53
CA GLY A 125 4.50 5.65 0.07
C GLY A 125 4.46 4.44 -0.88
N VAL A 126 5.21 4.51 -1.96
CA VAL A 126 5.27 3.44 -2.97
C VAL A 126 6.66 2.83 -3.01
N LEU A 127 6.68 1.52 -2.85
CA LEU A 127 7.88 0.67 -2.96
C LEU A 127 7.65 -0.37 -4.06
N SER A 128 8.71 -0.87 -4.65
CA SER A 128 8.65 -2.04 -5.54
C SER A 128 9.91 -2.89 -5.43
N ALA A 129 9.81 -4.16 -5.79
CA ALA A 129 10.95 -5.09 -5.82
C ALA A 129 10.84 -6.03 -7.02
N SER A 130 11.96 -6.22 -7.73
CA SER A 130 12.05 -7.13 -8.88
C SER A 130 13.44 -7.77 -8.93
N PRO A 131 13.59 -9.02 -9.43
CA PRO A 131 14.90 -9.59 -9.71
C PRO A 131 15.64 -8.87 -10.84
N GLY A 132 14.92 -8.10 -11.69
CA GLY A 132 15.54 -7.32 -12.77
C GLY A 132 16.16 -6.00 -12.31
N ALA A 133 16.92 -5.37 -13.19
CA ALA A 133 17.70 -4.17 -12.91
C ALA A 133 16.83 -2.93 -12.57
N LEU A 134 15.58 -2.87 -13.06
CA LEU A 134 14.69 -1.73 -12.80
C LEU A 134 13.96 -1.80 -11.45
N GLY A 135 14.02 -2.93 -10.74
CA GLY A 135 13.40 -3.05 -9.42
C GLY A 135 11.88 -2.88 -9.38
N GLY A 136 11.20 -2.90 -10.53
CA GLY A 136 9.76 -2.62 -10.62
C GLY A 136 9.41 -1.14 -10.85
N LEU A 137 10.36 -0.32 -11.29
CA LEU A 137 10.18 1.12 -11.49
C LEU A 137 9.00 1.48 -12.40
N ARG A 138 8.75 0.68 -13.46
CA ARG A 138 7.64 0.95 -14.38
C ARG A 138 6.27 0.76 -13.71
N SER A 139 6.16 -0.20 -12.78
CA SER A 139 4.92 -0.34 -12.00
C SER A 139 4.64 0.90 -11.16
N GLN A 140 5.67 1.53 -10.59
CA GLN A 140 5.53 2.79 -9.85
C GLN A 140 5.04 3.92 -10.76
N SER A 141 5.64 4.06 -11.96
CA SER A 141 5.27 5.10 -12.94
C SER A 141 3.79 5.05 -13.33
N HIS A 142 3.18 3.86 -13.33
CA HIS A 142 1.77 3.68 -13.62
C HIS A 142 0.88 3.78 -12.36
N LEU A 143 1.40 3.36 -11.19
CA LEU A 143 0.64 3.41 -9.94
C LEU A 143 0.48 4.84 -9.40
N LEU A 144 1.50 5.70 -9.54
CA LEU A 144 1.45 7.07 -9.05
C LEU A 144 0.28 7.88 -9.63
N PRO A 145 0.05 7.93 -10.96
CA PRO A 145 -1.11 8.61 -11.54
C PRO A 145 -2.45 8.02 -11.07
N LEU A 146 -2.53 6.71 -10.87
CA LEU A 146 -3.74 6.07 -10.34
C LEU A 146 -4.04 6.56 -8.92
N LEU A 147 -3.04 6.61 -8.05
CA LEU A 147 -3.19 7.10 -6.68
C LEU A 147 -3.57 8.60 -6.64
N PHE A 148 -3.03 9.42 -7.52
CA PHE A 148 -3.47 10.82 -7.67
C PHE A 148 -4.92 10.92 -8.12
N ASN A 149 -5.35 10.08 -9.07
CA ASN A 149 -6.73 10.06 -9.56
C ASN A 149 -7.74 9.75 -8.44
N VAL A 150 -7.38 8.87 -7.51
CA VAL A 150 -8.22 8.56 -6.33
C VAL A 150 -7.95 9.48 -5.13
N GLN A 151 -7.30 10.64 -5.36
CA GLN A 151 -7.10 11.74 -4.41
C GLN A 151 -6.16 11.44 -3.23
N CYS A 152 -5.20 10.52 -3.42
CA CYS A 152 -4.14 10.30 -2.43
C CYS A 152 -3.04 11.37 -2.50
N TRP A 153 -2.44 11.66 -1.36
CA TRP A 153 -1.15 12.34 -1.25
C TRP A 153 -0.03 11.31 -1.36
N VAL A 154 0.68 11.30 -2.48
CA VAL A 154 1.79 10.37 -2.67
C VAL A 154 3.10 11.01 -2.22
N ALA A 155 3.84 10.32 -1.34
CA ALA A 155 5.16 10.77 -0.91
C ALA A 155 6.10 10.91 -2.12
N PRO A 156 6.84 12.04 -2.25
CA PRO A 156 7.71 12.28 -3.40
C PRO A 156 8.82 11.23 -3.53
N GLN A 157 9.29 10.69 -2.41
CA GLN A 157 10.32 9.67 -2.40
C GLN A 157 9.68 8.29 -2.55
N THR A 158 10.16 7.55 -3.56
CA THR A 158 9.82 6.14 -3.78
C THR A 158 11.10 5.31 -3.80
N PHE A 159 10.98 3.98 -3.71
CA PHE A 159 12.13 3.11 -3.84
C PHE A 159 11.80 1.86 -4.67
N ALA A 160 12.62 1.61 -5.71
CA ALA A 160 12.56 0.42 -6.54
C ALA A 160 13.79 -0.46 -6.24
N LEU A 161 13.55 -1.60 -5.58
CA LEU A 161 14.58 -2.56 -5.19
C LEU A 161 14.93 -3.47 -6.37
N SER A 162 16.03 -3.15 -7.06
CA SER A 162 16.60 -3.99 -8.11
C SER A 162 17.30 -5.23 -7.52
N HIS A 163 17.49 -6.26 -8.35
CA HIS A 163 18.18 -7.49 -7.98
C HIS A 163 17.70 -8.09 -6.65
N ALA A 164 16.39 -8.09 -6.45
CA ALA A 164 15.75 -8.45 -5.18
C ALA A 164 16.02 -9.90 -4.74
N GLY A 165 16.56 -10.76 -5.61
CA GLY A 165 16.95 -12.13 -5.29
C GLY A 165 17.93 -12.22 -4.12
N ASP A 166 18.90 -11.30 -4.08
CA ASP A 166 19.99 -11.28 -3.11
C ASP A 166 19.76 -10.23 -1.99
N ALA A 167 18.61 -9.59 -1.97
CA ALA A 167 18.35 -8.48 -1.05
C ALA A 167 17.83 -8.91 0.33
N PHE A 168 17.39 -10.17 0.48
CA PHE A 168 16.77 -10.67 1.70
C PHE A 168 17.41 -11.97 2.18
N ASN A 169 17.57 -12.13 3.48
CA ASN A 169 17.97 -13.39 4.08
C ASN A 169 16.79 -14.41 4.12
N ALA A 170 17.05 -15.62 4.63
CA ALA A 170 16.06 -16.68 4.77
C ALA A 170 14.85 -16.30 5.65
N HIS A 171 15.01 -15.33 6.56
CA HIS A 171 13.97 -14.81 7.44
C HIS A 171 13.23 -13.59 6.87
N GLY A 172 13.51 -13.22 5.59
CA GLY A 172 12.87 -12.08 4.93
C GLY A 172 13.41 -10.70 5.34
N MET A 173 14.49 -10.65 6.13
CA MET A 173 15.13 -9.38 6.52
C MET A 173 16.01 -8.84 5.40
N MET A 174 16.00 -7.53 5.18
CA MET A 174 16.85 -6.87 4.20
C MET A 174 18.33 -6.92 4.63
N LEU A 175 19.19 -7.42 3.75
CA LEU A 175 20.61 -7.62 4.03
C LEU A 175 21.41 -6.31 3.96
N HIS A 176 21.10 -5.44 3.01
CA HIS A 176 21.91 -4.26 2.69
C HIS A 176 21.45 -3.02 3.44
N GLN A 177 22.35 -2.33 4.15
CA GLN A 177 22.03 -1.13 4.91
C GLN A 177 21.52 0.01 4.01
N GLU A 178 22.09 0.16 2.82
CA GLU A 178 21.65 1.17 1.86
C GLU A 178 20.17 0.99 1.48
N HIS A 179 19.75 -0.25 1.18
CA HIS A 179 18.35 -0.54 0.88
C HIS A 179 17.43 -0.24 2.07
N ARG A 180 17.86 -0.61 3.30
CA ARG A 180 17.12 -0.24 4.52
C ARG A 180 16.96 1.26 4.67
N ASN A 181 18.05 2.02 4.45
CA ASN A 181 18.00 3.48 4.53
C ASN A 181 17.02 4.09 3.51
N ARG A 182 16.97 3.53 2.29
CA ARG A 182 16.04 3.98 1.24
C ARG A 182 14.59 3.68 1.61
N VAL A 183 14.29 2.49 2.13
CA VAL A 183 12.95 2.14 2.62
C VAL A 183 12.55 3.03 3.80
N GLN A 184 13.47 3.23 4.76
CA GLN A 184 13.24 4.10 5.92
C GLN A 184 12.90 5.53 5.50
N ALA A 185 13.60 6.07 4.52
CA ALA A 185 13.34 7.42 4.04
C ALA A 185 11.94 7.59 3.45
N VAL A 186 11.38 6.56 2.79
CA VAL A 186 9.98 6.57 2.33
C VAL A 186 9.02 6.53 3.52
N ILE A 187 9.27 5.65 4.49
CA ILE A 187 8.47 5.54 5.71
C ILE A 187 8.44 6.87 6.47
N ASP A 188 9.60 7.49 6.68
CA ASP A 188 9.72 8.75 7.41
C ASP A 188 8.94 9.88 6.73
N GLN A 189 8.98 9.97 5.40
CA GLN A 189 8.19 10.95 4.66
C GLN A 189 6.69 10.72 4.81
N VAL A 190 6.25 9.46 4.72
CA VAL A 190 4.83 9.10 4.87
C VAL A 190 4.34 9.47 6.27
N LEU A 191 5.06 9.06 7.31
CA LEU A 191 4.69 9.36 8.70
C LEU A 191 4.71 10.87 8.98
N PHE A 192 5.74 11.57 8.50
CA PHE A 192 5.85 13.02 8.63
C PHE A 192 4.67 13.75 7.98
N ALA A 193 4.31 13.38 6.75
CA ALA A 193 3.21 14.01 6.03
C ALA A 193 1.84 13.67 6.65
N ALA A 194 1.62 12.41 7.03
CA ALA A 194 0.36 11.98 7.65
C ALA A 194 0.10 12.67 9.00
N GLN A 195 1.14 12.99 9.77
CA GLN A 195 1.00 13.77 11.01
C GLN A 195 0.58 15.23 10.76
N ARG A 196 0.87 15.79 9.59
CA ARG A 196 0.67 17.22 9.28
C ARG A 196 -0.54 17.47 8.40
N LEU A 197 -0.84 16.56 7.49
CA LEU A 197 -1.94 16.71 6.54
C LEU A 197 -3.30 16.29 7.12
N LYS A 198 -3.45 16.10 8.41
CA LYS A 198 -4.69 15.65 9.09
C LYS A 198 -5.87 15.55 8.12
N ALA A 199 -6.09 14.34 7.57
CA ALA A 199 -7.28 14.03 6.79
C ALA A 199 -8.45 13.77 7.74
#